data_66b62910c46a9a8c016b05f9ba77248b
#
_entry.id   66b62910c46a9a8c016b05f9ba77248b
#
_cell.length_a   1.000
_cell.length_b   1.000
_cell.length_c   1.000
_cell.angle_alpha   90.00
_cell.angle_beta   90.00
_cell.angle_gamma   90.00
#
_symmetry.space_group_name_H-M   'P 1'
#
loop_
_entity.id
_entity.type
_entity.pdbx_description
1 polymer ?
#
loop_
_entity_poly.entity_id
_entity_poly.type
_entity_poly.pdbx_seq_one_letter_code
_entity_poly.pdbx_strand_id
1 'polypeptide(L)'
;MQRIMTLNKWCEVLEQSKFKPCLVLKISMTCISSISALKEYKVLQTKLPKYLVIVQMDRVISNAIACDLQVKHESPQLIILQGGKGIWQATHYKIKHSLLENAIEQYVKKDTPQ
;
A
#
# COMPACT_ATOMS: atom_id res chain seq x y z
N MET A 1 7.90 -8.02 -4.08
CA MET A 1 7.56 -7.08 -3.00
C MET A 1 8.80 -6.35 -2.55
N GLN A 2 8.76 -5.05 -2.48
CA GLN A 2 9.92 -4.22 -2.17
C GLN A 2 9.62 -3.36 -0.94
N ARG A 3 10.56 -3.35 0.03
CA ARG A 3 10.43 -2.53 1.23
C ARG A 3 10.85 -1.08 0.93
N ILE A 4 10.06 -0.12 1.43
CA ILE A 4 10.40 1.31 1.35
C ILE A 4 11.14 1.68 2.64
N MET A 5 12.44 2.03 2.53
CA MET A 5 13.29 2.29 3.69
C MET A 5 13.82 3.72 3.75
N THR A 6 13.56 4.54 2.74
CA THR A 6 14.05 5.92 2.71
C THR A 6 12.94 6.84 2.23
N LEU A 7 13.03 8.12 2.62
CA LEU A 7 12.11 9.14 2.12
C LEU A 7 12.25 9.32 0.59
N ASN A 8 13.47 9.24 0.07
CA ASN A 8 13.69 9.31 -1.37
C ASN A 8 12.95 8.21 -2.10
N LYS A 9 12.98 6.99 -1.58
CA LYS A 9 12.24 5.87 -2.17
C LYS A 9 10.74 6.10 -2.09
N TRP A 10 10.24 6.60 -0.97
CA TRP A 10 8.82 6.93 -0.85
C TRP A 10 8.40 7.98 -1.87
N CYS A 11 9.17 9.06 -2.03
CA CYS A 11 8.89 10.08 -3.03
C CYS A 11 8.88 9.51 -4.44
N GLU A 12 9.82 8.61 -4.74
CA GLU A 12 9.87 7.91 -6.03
C GLU A 12 8.62 7.07 -6.27
N VAL A 13 8.20 6.30 -5.26
CA VAL A 13 6.99 5.46 -5.36
C VAL A 13 5.76 6.33 -5.60
N LEU A 14 5.65 7.44 -4.87
CA LEU A 14 4.52 8.35 -5.02
C LEU A 14 4.49 8.96 -6.43
N GLU A 15 5.64 9.39 -6.94
CA GLU A 15 5.74 9.94 -8.29
C GLU A 15 5.40 8.89 -9.36
N GLN A 16 5.93 7.68 -9.21
CA GLN A 16 5.66 6.59 -10.16
C GLN A 16 4.19 6.19 -10.17
N SER A 17 3.48 6.37 -9.06
CA SER A 17 2.05 6.06 -9.00
C SER A 17 1.21 6.93 -9.93
N LYS A 18 1.76 8.06 -10.40
CA LYS A 18 1.10 8.92 -11.38
C LYS A 18 1.04 8.26 -12.77
N PHE A 19 1.93 7.31 -13.02
CA PHE A 19 2.05 6.64 -14.31
C PHE A 19 1.56 5.20 -14.23
N LYS A 20 1.73 4.54 -13.09
CA LYS A 20 1.32 3.15 -12.88
C LYS A 20 0.87 2.98 -11.43
N PRO A 21 -0.34 2.47 -11.21
CA PRO A 21 -0.81 2.23 -9.85
C PRO A 21 0.06 1.21 -9.13
N CYS A 22 0.09 1.29 -7.81
CA CYS A 22 0.84 0.36 -6.97
C CYS A 22 0.15 0.18 -5.62
N LEU A 23 0.67 -0.77 -4.84
CA LEU A 23 0.15 -1.09 -3.52
C LEU A 23 1.22 -0.82 -2.47
N VAL A 24 0.79 -0.28 -1.33
CA VAL A 24 1.66 -0.09 -0.17
C VAL A 24 0.99 -0.74 1.04
N LEU A 25 1.69 -1.66 1.69
CA LEU A 25 1.23 -2.26 2.94
C LEU A 25 2.13 -1.78 4.08
N LYS A 26 1.51 -1.20 5.11
CA LYS A 26 2.18 -0.84 6.37
C LYS A 26 1.87 -1.91 7.39
N ILE A 27 2.90 -2.46 8.01
CA ILE A 27 2.73 -3.50 9.05
C ILE A 27 3.48 -3.13 10.32
N SER A 28 3.01 -3.70 11.44
CA SER A 28 3.70 -3.66 12.72
C SER A 28 4.20 -5.06 13.05
N MET A 29 5.46 -5.18 13.47
CA MET A 29 6.05 -6.47 13.76
C MET A 29 5.45 -7.15 15.00
N THR A 30 4.77 -6.39 15.85
CA THR A 30 4.21 -6.89 17.11
C THR A 30 2.70 -7.10 17.05
N CYS A 31 2.07 -6.87 15.91
CA CYS A 31 0.62 -6.97 15.77
C CYS A 31 0.23 -8.26 15.03
N ILE A 32 -0.64 -9.06 15.63
CA ILE A 32 -1.09 -10.32 15.04
C ILE A 32 -1.81 -10.08 13.71
N SER A 33 -2.63 -9.03 13.63
CA SER A 33 -3.34 -8.71 12.39
C SER A 33 -2.38 -8.31 11.26
N SER A 34 -1.17 -7.79 11.59
CA SER A 34 -0.13 -7.52 10.61
C SER A 34 0.43 -8.80 9.99
N ILE A 35 0.57 -9.85 10.79
CA ILE A 35 1.02 -11.16 10.29
C ILE A 35 0.01 -11.70 9.28
N SER A 36 -1.27 -11.64 9.63
CA SER A 36 -2.36 -12.05 8.74
C SER A 36 -2.36 -11.22 7.46
N ALA A 37 -2.24 -9.89 7.57
CA ALA A 37 -2.23 -8.99 6.43
C ALA A 37 -1.06 -9.29 5.49
N LEU A 38 0.12 -9.54 6.04
CA LEU A 38 1.30 -9.86 5.23
C LEU A 38 1.11 -11.16 4.45
N LYS A 39 0.52 -12.18 5.06
CA LYS A 39 0.21 -13.44 4.38
C LYS A 39 -0.75 -13.21 3.20
N GLU A 40 -1.81 -12.44 3.43
CA GLU A 40 -2.79 -12.10 2.39
C GLU A 40 -2.14 -11.30 1.27
N TYR A 41 -1.25 -10.38 1.61
CA TYR A 41 -0.54 -9.56 0.64
C TYR A 41 0.40 -10.40 -0.24
N LYS A 42 1.07 -11.38 0.36
CA LYS A 42 1.99 -12.25 -0.38
C LYS A 42 1.27 -13.14 -1.39
N VAL A 43 0.06 -13.61 -1.05
CA VAL A 43 -0.70 -14.50 -1.95
C VAL A 43 -1.53 -13.72 -2.97
N LEU A 44 -1.66 -12.41 -2.81
CA LEU A 44 -2.40 -11.59 -3.76
C LEU A 44 -1.80 -11.68 -5.16
N GLN A 45 -2.61 -12.07 -6.13
CA GLN A 45 -2.21 -12.16 -7.52
C GLN A 45 -2.52 -10.84 -8.21
N THR A 46 -1.49 -10.09 -8.58
CA THR A 46 -1.63 -8.82 -9.25
C THR A 46 -0.35 -8.47 -10.01
N LYS A 47 -0.48 -7.73 -11.10
CA LYS A 47 0.65 -7.19 -11.84
C LYS A 47 1.14 -5.87 -11.24
N LEU A 48 0.40 -5.31 -10.30
CA LEU A 48 0.79 -4.04 -9.66
C LEU A 48 2.01 -4.24 -8.78
N PRO A 49 2.96 -3.29 -8.76
CA PRO A 49 4.06 -3.33 -7.81
C PRO A 49 3.54 -3.35 -6.38
N LYS A 50 4.16 -4.17 -5.54
CA LYS A 50 3.84 -4.27 -4.12
C LYS A 50 4.98 -3.70 -3.31
N TYR A 51 4.67 -2.75 -2.42
CA TYR A 51 5.64 -2.16 -1.49
C TYR A 51 5.25 -2.46 -0.05
N LEU A 52 6.25 -2.47 0.82
CA LEU A 52 6.09 -2.79 2.24
C LEU A 52 6.77 -1.74 3.10
N VAL A 53 6.11 -1.32 4.18
CA VAL A 53 6.68 -0.44 5.21
C VAL A 53 6.49 -1.12 6.56
N ILE A 54 7.59 -1.24 7.32
CA ILE A 54 7.56 -1.78 8.68
C ILE A 54 7.57 -0.59 9.64
N VAL A 55 6.44 -0.34 10.28
CA VAL A 55 6.21 0.90 11.03
C VAL A 55 7.28 1.18 12.09
N GLN A 56 7.68 0.16 12.87
CA GLN A 56 8.66 0.36 13.94
C GLN A 56 10.05 0.71 13.42
N MET A 57 10.43 0.20 12.24
CA MET A 57 11.75 0.41 11.65
C MET A 57 11.80 1.63 10.75
N ASP A 58 10.67 1.95 10.11
CA ASP A 58 10.57 2.98 9.09
C ASP A 58 9.54 4.05 9.49
N ARG A 59 9.60 4.51 10.74
CA ARG A 59 8.59 5.42 11.29
C ARG A 59 8.47 6.73 10.51
N VAL A 60 9.61 7.28 10.09
CA VAL A 60 9.61 8.53 9.31
C VAL A 60 8.86 8.35 8.00
N ILE A 61 9.07 7.21 7.34
CA ILE A 61 8.37 6.89 6.10
C ILE A 61 6.87 6.68 6.36
N SER A 62 6.53 5.95 7.41
CA SER A 62 5.14 5.72 7.78
C SER A 62 4.39 7.03 8.04
N ASN A 63 5.03 7.96 8.75
CA ASN A 63 4.47 9.29 9.00
C ASN A 63 4.33 10.12 7.72
N ALA A 64 5.32 10.05 6.85
CA ALA A 64 5.29 10.75 5.56
C ALA A 64 4.13 10.25 4.69
N ILE A 65 3.90 8.93 4.66
CA ILE A 65 2.77 8.35 3.91
C ILE A 65 1.44 8.91 4.42
N ALA A 66 1.24 8.91 5.73
CA ALA A 66 0.01 9.42 6.33
C ALA A 66 -0.20 10.90 5.98
N CYS A 67 0.87 11.69 6.05
CA CYS A 67 0.81 13.12 5.75
C CYS A 67 0.56 13.37 4.27
N ASP A 68 1.35 12.74 3.40
CA ASP A 68 1.27 12.99 1.96
C ASP A 68 -0.04 12.51 1.34
N LEU A 69 -0.59 11.42 1.84
CA LEU A 69 -1.85 10.87 1.34
C LEU A 69 -3.07 11.39 2.11
N GLN A 70 -2.85 12.13 3.19
CA GLN A 70 -3.92 12.64 4.05
C GLN A 70 -4.83 11.51 4.56
N VAL A 71 -4.20 10.43 5.01
CA VAL A 71 -4.89 9.29 5.59
C VAL A 71 -4.50 9.14 7.05
N LYS A 72 -5.44 8.68 7.87
CA LYS A 72 -5.13 8.36 9.26
C LYS A 72 -4.17 7.18 9.30
N HIS A 73 -3.12 7.28 10.11
CA HIS A 73 -2.19 6.17 10.31
C HIS A 73 -2.91 5.00 10.96
N GLU A 74 -2.79 3.83 10.37
CA GLU A 74 -3.24 2.55 10.90
C GLU A 74 -2.17 1.51 10.63
N SER A 75 -2.18 0.41 11.38
CA SER A 75 -1.28 -0.72 11.17
C SER A 75 -1.95 -2.01 11.61
N PRO A 76 -2.12 -3.00 10.73
CA PRO A 76 -1.76 -2.96 9.31
C PRO A 76 -2.71 -2.09 8.49
N GLN A 77 -2.15 -1.48 7.47
CA GLN A 77 -2.93 -0.65 6.55
C GLN A 77 -2.42 -0.87 5.13
N LEU A 78 -3.34 -1.23 4.24
CA LEU A 78 -3.02 -1.36 2.81
C LEU A 78 -3.66 -0.21 2.06
N ILE A 79 -2.87 0.42 1.21
CA ILE A 79 -3.32 1.56 0.40
C ILE A 79 -3.03 1.27 -1.07
N ILE A 80 -4.02 1.50 -1.92
CA ILE A 80 -3.84 1.48 -3.37
C ILE A 80 -3.53 2.90 -3.81
N LEU A 81 -2.39 3.09 -4.48
CA LEU A 81 -1.97 4.38 -5.00
C LEU A 81 -2.22 4.46 -6.49
N GLN A 82 -2.78 5.57 -6.94
CA GLN A 82 -2.89 5.90 -8.34
C GLN A 82 -2.98 7.41 -8.49
N GLY A 83 -2.24 7.97 -9.45
CA GLY A 83 -2.25 9.41 -9.67
C GLY A 83 -1.66 10.22 -8.54
N GLY A 84 -0.74 9.64 -7.76
CA GLY A 84 -0.14 10.31 -6.60
C GLY A 84 -1.06 10.39 -5.39
N LYS A 85 -2.11 9.59 -5.35
CA LYS A 85 -3.13 9.62 -4.29
C LYS A 85 -3.44 8.22 -3.81
N GLY A 86 -3.90 8.10 -2.56
CA GLY A 86 -4.50 6.88 -2.07
C GLY A 86 -5.96 6.81 -2.52
N ILE A 87 -6.26 5.88 -3.41
CA ILE A 87 -7.61 5.77 -3.98
C ILE A 87 -8.49 4.78 -3.24
N TRP A 88 -7.90 3.91 -2.42
CA TRP A 88 -8.62 2.92 -1.62
C TRP A 88 -7.70 2.42 -0.51
N GLN A 89 -8.28 2.05 0.62
CA GLN A 89 -7.52 1.48 1.72
C GLN A 89 -8.33 0.45 2.49
N ALA A 90 -7.62 -0.46 3.15
CA ALA A 90 -8.18 -1.41 4.10
C ALA A 90 -7.24 -1.53 5.28
N THR A 91 -7.77 -1.88 6.45
CA THR A 91 -6.99 -2.01 7.68
C THR A 91 -7.31 -3.32 8.38
N HIS A 92 -6.34 -3.79 9.20
CA HIS A 92 -6.51 -4.92 10.09
C HIS A 92 -7.00 -6.18 9.35
N TYR A 93 -8.03 -6.85 9.84
CA TYR A 93 -8.51 -8.11 9.26
C TYR A 93 -9.32 -7.94 7.97
N LYS A 94 -9.54 -6.69 7.54
CA LYS A 94 -10.14 -6.43 6.22
C LYS A 94 -9.13 -6.59 5.08
N ILE A 95 -7.85 -6.74 5.39
CA ILE A 95 -6.81 -6.97 4.38
C ILE A 95 -6.85 -8.44 4.01
N LYS A 96 -7.62 -8.76 2.97
CA LYS A 96 -7.81 -10.10 2.42
C LYS A 96 -7.54 -10.08 0.93
N HIS A 97 -6.83 -11.09 0.42
CA HIS A 97 -6.44 -11.09 -1.01
C HIS A 97 -7.66 -11.02 -1.94
N SER A 98 -8.76 -11.70 -1.60
CA SER A 98 -9.97 -11.65 -2.43
C SER A 98 -10.58 -10.25 -2.47
N LEU A 99 -10.64 -9.57 -1.31
CA LEU A 99 -11.13 -8.20 -1.24
C LEU A 99 -10.21 -7.25 -1.99
N LEU A 100 -8.90 -7.44 -1.89
CA LEU A 100 -7.90 -6.62 -2.59
C LEU A 100 -8.01 -6.79 -4.10
N GLU A 101 -8.20 -8.01 -4.58
CA GLU A 101 -8.39 -8.26 -6.01
C GLU A 101 -9.62 -7.53 -6.53
N ASN A 102 -10.72 -7.60 -5.80
CA ASN A 102 -11.95 -6.89 -6.16
C ASN A 102 -11.75 -5.37 -6.14
N ALA A 103 -11.05 -4.85 -5.13
CA ALA A 103 -10.79 -3.42 -5.03
C ALA A 103 -9.92 -2.91 -6.19
N ILE A 104 -8.89 -3.67 -6.55
CA ILE A 104 -8.04 -3.33 -7.69
C ILE A 104 -8.87 -3.29 -8.97
N GLU A 105 -9.70 -4.30 -9.19
CA GLU A 105 -10.56 -4.34 -10.38
C GLU A 105 -11.55 -3.18 -10.42
N GLN A 106 -12.11 -2.83 -9.27
CA GLN A 106 -13.18 -1.83 -9.18
C GLN A 106 -12.67 -0.39 -9.19
N TYR A 107 -11.56 -0.12 -8.49
CA TYR A 107 -11.12 1.26 -8.22
C TYR A 107 -9.92 1.72 -9.04
N VAL A 108 -9.05 0.80 -9.46
CA VAL A 108 -7.90 1.17 -10.27
C VAL A 108 -8.37 1.46 -11.70
N LYS A 109 -8.14 2.70 -12.14
CA LYS A 109 -8.47 3.10 -13.50
C LYS A 109 -7.48 2.48 -14.47
N LYS A 110 -7.98 1.81 -15.48
CA LYS A 110 -7.14 1.27 -16.54
C LYS A 110 -6.70 2.40 -17.44
N ASP A 111 -5.43 2.33 -17.89
CA ASP A 111 -4.97 3.18 -18.97
C ASP A 111 -5.78 2.85 -20.21
N THR A 112 -6.52 3.84 -20.68
CA THR A 112 -7.21 3.71 -21.94
C THR A 112 -6.30 4.26 -23.03
N PRO A 113 -5.82 3.42 -23.96
CA PRO A 113 -5.06 3.94 -25.10
C PRO A 113 -5.91 4.94 -25.84
N GLN A 114 -5.32 6.06 -26.09
CA GLN A 114 -5.99 7.10 -26.85
C GLN A 114 -5.89 6.82 -28.34
#